data_edf17a2cab7ae901f8806c6096ce216a
#
_entry.id   edf17a2cab7ae901f8806c6096ce216a
#
_cell.length_a   1.000
_cell.length_b   1.000
_cell.length_c   1.000
_cell.angle_alpha   90.00
_cell.angle_beta   90.00
_cell.angle_gamma   90.00
#
_symmetry.space_group_name_H-M   'P 1'
#
loop_
_entity.id
_entity.type
_entity.pdbx_description
1 polymer ?
#
loop_
_entity_poly.entity_id
_entity_poly.type
_entity_poly.pdbx_seq_one_letter_code
_entity_poly.pdbx_strand_id
1 'polypeptide(L)'
;MNKHDIAQNSNLEEKILNELQKNCRLNLDEIGKKCGCSRYKVARIMKKLEEEGIIVGYSAVVNPTKTKFKYFILLVKRTSQPFDEEMINNIPIMRETDFVPVVNIKSIATLYVHGNYDWILTFTAPDIADAKEFYNKIFKYYNKYIENLELLEIVLPFRMHGFVMAPDEEIKNFTKIL
;
A
#
# COMPACT_ATOMS: atom_id res chain seq x y z
N MET A 1 -32.59 -16.79 -5.75
CA MET A 1 -31.94 -15.63 -6.37
C MET A 1 -31.49 -16.07 -7.76
N ASN A 2 -31.95 -15.41 -8.80
CA ASN A 2 -31.74 -15.86 -10.19
C ASN A 2 -30.27 -15.56 -10.62
N LYS A 3 -29.66 -16.37 -11.49
CA LYS A 3 -28.28 -16.14 -12.01
C LYS A 3 -28.08 -14.73 -12.60
N HIS A 4 -29.15 -14.16 -13.13
CA HIS A 4 -29.15 -12.80 -13.70
C HIS A 4 -29.02 -11.72 -12.63
N ASP A 5 -29.65 -11.90 -11.45
CA ASP A 5 -29.56 -10.97 -10.31
C ASP A 5 -28.17 -10.99 -9.66
N ILE A 6 -27.50 -12.16 -9.65
CA ILE A 6 -26.14 -12.30 -9.13
C ILE A 6 -25.15 -11.57 -10.02
N ALA A 7 -25.25 -11.72 -11.34
CA ALA A 7 -24.37 -11.04 -12.30
C ALA A 7 -24.57 -9.50 -12.30
N GLN A 8 -25.79 -9.02 -12.15
CA GLN A 8 -26.06 -7.58 -12.04
C GLN A 8 -25.58 -6.98 -10.73
N ASN A 9 -25.69 -7.69 -9.61
CA ASN A 9 -25.16 -7.24 -8.33
C ASN A 9 -23.62 -7.21 -8.33
N SER A 10 -22.94 -8.23 -8.88
CA SER A 10 -21.49 -8.26 -9.04
C SER A 10 -20.98 -7.08 -9.87
N ASN A 11 -21.64 -6.75 -10.97
CA ASN A 11 -21.30 -5.58 -11.81
C ASN A 11 -21.49 -4.24 -11.05
N LEU A 12 -22.50 -4.15 -10.19
CA LEU A 12 -22.76 -2.93 -9.42
C LEU A 12 -21.76 -2.78 -8.26
N GLU A 13 -21.36 -3.86 -7.59
CA GLU A 13 -20.32 -3.87 -6.56
C GLU A 13 -19.00 -3.38 -7.15
N GLU A 14 -18.61 -3.88 -8.31
CA GLU A 14 -17.40 -3.45 -9.02
C GLU A 14 -17.46 -1.97 -9.41
N LYS A 15 -18.60 -1.48 -9.91
CA LYS A 15 -18.77 -0.05 -10.23
C LYS A 15 -18.60 0.84 -9.00
N ILE A 16 -19.20 0.46 -7.87
CA ILE A 16 -19.07 1.21 -6.61
C ILE A 16 -17.62 1.21 -6.12
N LEU A 17 -16.95 0.07 -6.14
CA LEU A 17 -15.50 -0.03 -5.79
C LEU A 17 -14.65 0.87 -6.69
N ASN A 18 -14.90 0.88 -7.99
CA ASN A 18 -14.16 1.71 -8.94
C ASN A 18 -14.37 3.22 -8.67
N GLU A 19 -15.55 3.66 -8.26
CA GLU A 19 -15.77 5.07 -7.89
C GLU A 19 -15.10 5.41 -6.56
N LEU A 20 -15.16 4.52 -5.57
CA LEU A 20 -14.46 4.69 -4.29
C LEU A 20 -12.94 4.73 -4.42
N GLN A 21 -12.36 3.90 -5.30
CA GLN A 21 -10.92 3.92 -5.58
C GLN A 21 -10.46 5.22 -6.26
N LYS A 22 -11.34 5.86 -7.05
CA LYS A 22 -11.04 7.17 -7.64
C LYS A 22 -11.18 8.31 -6.62
N ASN A 23 -12.22 8.25 -5.80
CA ASN A 23 -12.49 9.26 -4.78
C ASN A 23 -13.38 8.69 -3.66
N CYS A 24 -12.78 8.28 -2.56
CA CYS A 24 -13.50 7.76 -1.39
C CYS A 24 -14.27 8.84 -0.59
N ARG A 25 -14.16 10.12 -0.95
CA ARG A 25 -14.90 11.23 -0.31
C ARG A 25 -16.27 11.52 -0.96
N LEU A 26 -16.62 10.83 -2.04
CA LEU A 26 -17.95 10.93 -2.63
C LEU A 26 -19.00 10.52 -1.61
N ASN A 27 -20.10 11.28 -1.53
CA ASN A 27 -21.24 10.88 -0.73
C ASN A 27 -22.07 9.79 -1.43
N LEU A 28 -22.95 9.13 -0.68
CA LEU A 28 -23.76 8.01 -1.19
C LEU A 28 -24.67 8.38 -2.37
N ASP A 29 -25.15 9.62 -2.42
CA ASP A 29 -26.00 10.10 -3.51
C ASP A 29 -25.18 10.30 -4.79
N GLU A 30 -23.96 10.83 -4.67
CA GLU A 30 -23.04 10.99 -5.80
C GLU A 30 -22.61 9.63 -6.38
N ILE A 31 -22.26 8.68 -5.52
CA ILE A 31 -21.93 7.31 -5.95
C ILE A 31 -23.16 6.68 -6.61
N GLY A 32 -24.34 6.79 -5.99
CA GLY A 32 -25.57 6.25 -6.53
C GLY A 32 -25.90 6.79 -7.92
N LYS A 33 -25.76 8.10 -8.11
CA LYS A 33 -25.96 8.75 -9.41
C LYS A 33 -25.00 8.23 -10.49
N LYS A 34 -23.71 8.06 -10.14
CA LYS A 34 -22.69 7.54 -11.06
C LYS A 34 -22.89 6.06 -11.39
N CYS A 35 -23.37 5.27 -10.43
CA CYS A 35 -23.55 3.83 -10.59
C CYS A 35 -24.97 3.44 -11.06
N GLY A 36 -25.89 4.41 -11.20
CA GLY A 36 -27.27 4.16 -11.62
C GLY A 36 -28.11 3.44 -10.57
N CYS A 37 -27.93 3.74 -9.28
CA CYS A 37 -28.68 3.13 -8.19
C CYS A 37 -28.96 4.11 -7.04
N SER A 38 -29.86 3.71 -6.12
CA SER A 38 -30.20 4.56 -4.98
C SER A 38 -29.11 4.59 -3.91
N ARG A 39 -29.06 5.68 -3.13
CA ARG A 39 -28.16 5.83 -1.97
C ARG A 39 -28.25 4.66 -0.99
N TYR A 40 -29.46 4.15 -0.78
CA TYR A 40 -29.68 3.02 0.13
C TYR A 40 -29.03 1.73 -0.38
N LYS A 41 -29.06 1.54 -1.72
CA LYS A 41 -28.40 0.39 -2.35
C LYS A 41 -26.88 0.52 -2.26
N VAL A 42 -26.34 1.74 -2.47
CA VAL A 42 -24.90 2.01 -2.27
C VAL A 42 -24.47 1.71 -0.84
N ALA A 43 -25.19 2.27 0.16
CA ALA A 43 -24.86 2.05 1.58
C ALA A 43 -24.86 0.55 1.95
N ARG A 44 -25.88 -0.19 1.48
CA ARG A 44 -25.95 -1.64 1.73
C ARG A 44 -24.80 -2.41 1.09
N ILE A 45 -24.41 -2.03 -0.13
CA ILE A 45 -23.29 -2.69 -0.83
C ILE A 45 -21.96 -2.36 -0.13
N MET A 46 -21.71 -1.09 0.20
CA MET A 46 -20.50 -0.69 0.93
C MET A 46 -20.37 -1.45 2.24
N LYS A 47 -21.44 -1.49 3.04
CA LYS A 47 -21.46 -2.25 4.30
C LYS A 47 -21.14 -3.73 4.08
N LYS A 48 -21.72 -4.36 3.06
CA LYS A 48 -21.41 -5.75 2.70
C LYS A 48 -19.93 -5.92 2.37
N LEU A 49 -19.36 -5.03 1.55
CA LEU A 49 -17.94 -5.08 1.13
C LEU A 49 -16.99 -4.87 2.31
N GLU A 50 -17.36 -4.07 3.30
CA GLU A 50 -16.65 -3.87 4.56
C GLU A 50 -16.73 -5.13 5.46
N GLU A 51 -17.93 -5.70 5.62
CA GLU A 51 -18.15 -6.93 6.40
C GLU A 51 -17.43 -8.15 5.80
N GLU A 52 -17.32 -8.23 4.48
CA GLU A 52 -16.59 -9.27 3.75
C GLU A 52 -15.06 -9.01 3.70
N GLY A 53 -14.59 -7.89 4.23
CA GLY A 53 -13.17 -7.51 4.21
C GLY A 53 -12.62 -7.15 2.83
N ILE A 54 -13.49 -6.92 1.84
CA ILE A 54 -13.09 -6.43 0.51
C ILE A 54 -12.66 -4.96 0.61
N ILE A 55 -13.38 -4.15 1.39
CA ILE A 55 -12.95 -2.83 1.82
C ILE A 55 -12.39 -2.96 3.23
N VAL A 56 -11.08 -2.83 3.37
CA VAL A 56 -10.39 -2.92 4.66
C VAL A 56 -10.18 -1.56 5.31
N GLY A 57 -10.43 -0.46 4.58
CA GLY A 57 -10.29 0.90 5.09
C GLY A 57 -10.31 1.95 4.01
N TYR A 58 -10.25 3.20 4.45
CA TYR A 58 -10.19 4.39 3.60
C TYR A 58 -8.98 5.23 3.98
N SER A 59 -8.18 5.64 3.01
CA SER A 59 -6.98 6.43 3.25
C SER A 59 -6.85 7.58 2.25
N ALA A 60 -6.24 8.67 2.69
CA ALA A 60 -5.86 9.76 1.81
C ALA A 60 -4.58 9.41 1.06
N VAL A 61 -4.57 9.61 -0.26
CA VAL A 61 -3.35 9.58 -1.06
C VAL A 61 -2.65 10.93 -0.90
N VAL A 62 -1.47 10.91 -0.28
CA VAL A 62 -0.68 12.11 0.00
C VAL A 62 0.42 12.24 -1.03
N ASN A 63 0.58 13.44 -1.58
CA ASN A 63 1.68 13.73 -2.50
C ASN A 63 3.00 13.86 -1.71
N PRO A 64 3.95 12.92 -1.87
CA PRO A 64 5.20 12.93 -1.11
C PRO A 64 6.09 14.13 -1.42
N THR A 65 6.04 14.66 -2.65
CA THR A 65 6.86 15.83 -3.03
C THR A 65 6.45 17.11 -2.29
N LYS A 66 5.26 17.12 -1.67
CA LYS A 66 4.71 18.24 -0.89
C LYS A 66 4.83 18.02 0.63
N THR A 67 5.47 16.94 1.05
CA THR A 67 5.71 16.63 2.47
C THR A 67 7.20 16.71 2.79
N LYS A 68 7.51 16.62 4.08
CA LYS A 68 8.92 16.53 4.56
C LYS A 68 9.48 15.12 4.51
N PHE A 69 8.64 14.13 4.09
CA PHE A 69 9.03 12.74 4.07
C PHE A 69 9.42 12.31 2.67
N LYS A 70 10.44 11.49 2.59
CA LYS A 70 10.88 10.79 1.39
C LYS A 70 10.36 9.35 1.40
N TYR A 71 10.22 8.77 0.23
CA TYR A 71 9.80 7.39 0.05
C TYR A 71 10.98 6.49 -0.21
N PHE A 72 10.97 5.33 0.44
CA PHE A 72 12.00 4.31 0.32
C PHE A 72 11.37 2.95 0.01
N ILE A 73 12.16 2.11 -0.64
CA ILE A 73 11.86 0.70 -0.86
C ILE A 73 12.99 -0.11 -0.27
N LEU A 74 12.66 -1.12 0.50
CA LEU A 74 13.58 -2.12 0.99
C LEU A 74 13.28 -3.43 0.29
N LEU A 75 14.24 -3.94 -0.48
CA LEU A 75 14.16 -5.20 -1.17
C LEU A 75 14.92 -6.24 -0.36
N VAL A 76 14.25 -7.31 0.03
CA VAL A 76 14.81 -8.36 0.88
C VAL A 76 14.92 -9.65 0.11
N LYS A 77 16.13 -10.19 0.00
CA LYS A 77 16.39 -11.55 -0.44
C LYS A 77 16.63 -12.43 0.78
N ARG A 78 15.88 -13.51 0.88
CA ARG A 78 16.01 -14.46 1.99
C ARG A 78 17.11 -15.49 1.73
N THR A 79 17.65 -16.00 2.84
CA THR A 79 18.39 -17.27 2.84
C THR A 79 17.41 -18.45 2.65
N SER A 80 17.94 -19.64 2.43
CA SER A 80 17.16 -20.89 2.46
C SER A 80 16.75 -21.32 3.87
N GLN A 81 17.19 -20.60 4.92
CA GLN A 81 16.83 -20.92 6.31
C GLN A 81 15.32 -20.78 6.53
N PRO A 82 14.60 -21.84 6.95
CA PRO A 82 13.21 -21.72 7.33
C PRO A 82 13.06 -20.84 8.57
N PHE A 83 11.93 -20.16 8.69
CA PHE A 83 11.61 -19.45 9.93
C PHE A 83 11.42 -20.48 11.07
N ASP A 84 11.88 -20.14 12.25
CA ASP A 84 11.55 -20.86 13.47
C ASP A 84 10.11 -20.60 13.90
N GLU A 85 9.62 -21.42 14.85
CA GLU A 85 8.23 -21.33 15.32
C GLU A 85 7.93 -19.97 15.99
N GLU A 86 8.90 -19.41 16.70
CA GLU A 86 8.75 -18.10 17.32
C GLU A 86 8.51 -17.02 16.25
N MET A 87 9.32 -17.02 15.18
CA MET A 87 9.18 -16.08 14.08
C MET A 87 7.84 -16.28 13.35
N ILE A 88 7.46 -17.52 13.05
CA ILE A 88 6.20 -17.84 12.38
C ILE A 88 4.99 -17.32 13.18
N ASN A 89 5.02 -17.46 14.49
CA ASN A 89 3.93 -16.99 15.35
C ASN A 89 3.93 -15.46 15.51
N ASN A 90 5.08 -14.81 15.45
CA ASN A 90 5.20 -13.37 15.65
C ASN A 90 4.86 -12.56 14.38
N ILE A 91 5.25 -13.01 13.18
CA ILE A 91 5.02 -12.28 11.93
C ILE A 91 3.56 -11.81 11.75
N PRO A 92 2.50 -12.62 11.95
CA PRO A 92 1.12 -12.19 11.73
C PRO A 92 0.62 -11.12 12.70
N ILE A 93 1.20 -11.07 13.91
CA ILE A 93 0.79 -10.12 14.96
C ILE A 93 1.71 -8.92 15.06
N MET A 94 2.85 -8.94 14.37
CA MET A 94 3.78 -7.83 14.32
C MET A 94 3.14 -6.62 13.67
N ARG A 95 2.91 -5.61 14.48
CA ARG A 95 2.62 -4.27 13.98
C ARG A 95 3.92 -3.51 13.83
N GLU A 96 3.98 -2.64 12.85
CA GLU A 96 5.17 -1.84 12.52
C GLU A 96 5.80 -1.13 13.71
N THR A 97 4.97 -0.72 14.68
CA THR A 97 5.38 -0.04 15.90
C THR A 97 6.06 -0.94 16.94
N ASP A 98 5.77 -2.24 16.91
CA ASP A 98 6.25 -3.18 17.93
C ASP A 98 7.62 -3.73 17.59
N PHE A 99 7.98 -3.67 16.34
CA PHE A 99 9.02 -4.45 15.71
C PHE A 99 10.33 -3.66 15.48
N VAL A 100 10.19 -2.44 15.05
CA VAL A 100 11.32 -1.54 14.84
C VAL A 100 10.89 -0.13 15.23
N PRO A 101 10.96 0.22 16.52
CA PRO A 101 10.65 1.58 16.95
C PRO A 101 11.71 2.53 16.40
N VAL A 102 11.60 2.89 15.13
CA VAL A 102 12.31 4.02 14.56
C VAL A 102 11.34 5.18 14.58
N VAL A 103 11.64 6.15 15.36
CA VAL A 103 10.89 7.41 15.39
C VAL A 103 10.91 7.98 13.98
N ASN A 104 9.74 8.35 13.44
CA ASN A 104 9.55 8.94 12.13
C ASN A 104 9.52 7.99 10.90
N ILE A 105 9.60 6.69 11.07
CA ILE A 105 9.32 5.74 9.98
C ILE A 105 7.81 5.45 9.95
N LYS A 106 7.23 5.54 8.75
CA LYS A 106 5.87 5.08 8.50
C LYS A 106 5.90 4.05 7.38
N SER A 107 5.60 2.82 7.71
CA SER A 107 5.42 1.78 6.71
C SER A 107 4.16 2.06 5.88
N ILE A 108 4.24 1.73 4.60
CA ILE A 108 3.15 1.91 3.64
C ILE A 108 2.65 0.55 3.17
N ALA A 109 3.57 -0.35 2.86
CA ALA A 109 3.23 -1.72 2.49
C ALA A 109 4.37 -2.68 2.82
N THR A 110 3.99 -3.88 3.23
CA THR A 110 4.88 -5.03 3.35
C THR A 110 4.30 -6.13 2.48
N LEU A 111 5.06 -6.57 1.49
CA LEU A 111 4.62 -7.49 0.46
C LEU A 111 5.54 -8.70 0.42
N TYR A 112 4.98 -9.89 0.41
CA TYR A 112 5.70 -11.09 -0.01
C TYR A 112 5.58 -11.21 -1.52
N VAL A 113 6.68 -11.48 -2.19
CA VAL A 113 6.75 -11.54 -3.65
C VAL A 113 7.44 -12.83 -4.10
N HIS A 114 7.25 -13.18 -5.37
CA HIS A 114 7.89 -14.31 -6.00
C HIS A 114 8.81 -13.83 -7.11
N GLY A 115 10.13 -14.05 -6.99
CA GLY A 115 11.13 -13.58 -7.94
C GLY A 115 12.52 -13.53 -7.34
N ASN A 116 13.32 -12.53 -7.76
CA ASN A 116 14.68 -12.34 -7.24
C ASN A 116 14.71 -11.91 -5.77
N TYR A 117 13.65 -11.30 -5.29
CA TYR A 117 13.45 -10.92 -3.89
C TYR A 117 12.26 -11.66 -3.33
N ASP A 118 12.21 -11.78 -2.01
CA ASP A 118 11.16 -12.49 -1.29
C ASP A 118 10.22 -11.52 -0.58
N TRP A 119 10.72 -10.32 -0.17
CA TRP A 119 9.92 -9.26 0.45
C TRP A 119 10.23 -7.91 -0.17
N ILE A 120 9.20 -7.08 -0.19
CA ILE A 120 9.31 -5.66 -0.52
C ILE A 120 8.63 -4.89 0.61
N LEU A 121 9.38 -4.01 1.26
CA LEU A 121 8.84 -3.06 2.22
C LEU A 121 8.89 -1.66 1.60
N THR A 122 7.77 -0.96 1.62
CA THR A 122 7.72 0.45 1.23
C THR A 122 7.38 1.30 2.45
N PHE A 123 8.13 2.37 2.64
CA PHE A 123 8.00 3.22 3.82
C PHE A 123 8.40 4.66 3.54
N THR A 124 8.05 5.57 4.45
CA THR A 124 8.54 6.94 4.44
C THR A 124 9.47 7.20 5.61
N ALA A 125 10.47 8.04 5.38
CA ALA A 125 11.39 8.57 6.38
C ALA A 125 11.67 10.05 6.10
N PRO A 126 12.06 10.86 7.09
CA PRO A 126 12.49 12.25 6.89
C PRO A 126 13.68 12.35 5.93
N ASP A 127 14.65 11.46 6.08
CA ASP A 127 15.87 11.44 5.28
C ASP A 127 16.48 10.03 5.15
N ILE A 128 17.60 9.95 4.46
CA ILE A 128 18.33 8.70 4.23
C ILE A 128 18.96 8.14 5.51
N ALA A 129 19.25 8.97 6.52
CA ALA A 129 19.86 8.51 7.76
C ALA A 129 18.85 7.69 8.57
N ASP A 130 17.62 8.21 8.73
CA ASP A 130 16.51 7.47 9.35
C ASP A 130 16.17 6.19 8.58
N ALA A 131 16.17 6.27 7.24
CA ALA A 131 15.95 5.09 6.39
C ALA A 131 17.04 4.02 6.57
N LYS A 132 18.31 4.40 6.72
CA LYS A 132 19.42 3.48 7.01
C LYS A 132 19.34 2.91 8.42
N GLU A 133 18.87 3.69 9.39
CA GLU A 133 18.65 3.16 10.73
C GLU A 133 17.60 2.04 10.68
N PHE A 134 16.50 2.27 9.96
CA PHE A 134 15.49 1.23 9.75
C PHE A 134 16.05 0.00 9.04
N TYR A 135 16.82 0.19 7.96
CA TYR A 135 17.53 -0.87 7.26
C TYR A 135 18.39 -1.72 8.25
N ASN A 136 19.21 -1.06 9.07
CA ASN A 136 20.07 -1.74 10.02
C ASN A 136 19.29 -2.55 11.07
N LYS A 137 18.15 -2.02 11.52
CA LYS A 137 17.28 -2.73 12.47
C LYS A 137 16.62 -3.95 11.85
N ILE A 138 16.09 -3.83 10.62
CA ILE A 138 15.57 -4.98 9.86
C ILE A 138 16.64 -6.03 9.68
N PHE A 139 17.84 -5.63 9.23
CA PHE A 139 18.95 -6.58 9.03
C PHE A 139 19.34 -7.27 10.33
N LYS A 140 19.45 -6.53 11.42
CA LYS A 140 19.81 -7.08 12.73
C LYS A 140 18.76 -8.07 13.24
N TYR A 141 17.50 -7.75 13.08
CA TYR A 141 16.39 -8.58 13.59
C TYR A 141 16.26 -9.89 12.79
N TYR A 142 16.37 -9.80 11.46
CA TYR A 142 16.22 -10.94 10.56
C TYR A 142 17.55 -11.53 10.05
N ASN A 143 18.67 -11.26 10.69
CA ASN A 143 20.01 -11.60 10.20
C ASN A 143 20.19 -13.04 9.71
N LYS A 144 19.55 -14.03 10.37
CA LYS A 144 19.59 -15.44 9.97
C LYS A 144 18.86 -15.73 8.67
N TYR A 145 17.89 -14.88 8.34
CA TYR A 145 16.93 -15.10 7.26
C TYR A 145 17.16 -14.19 6.05
N ILE A 146 18.08 -13.22 6.16
CA ILE A 146 18.40 -12.28 5.10
C ILE A 146 19.73 -12.64 4.46
N GLU A 147 19.70 -12.90 3.15
CA GLU A 147 20.88 -13.08 2.31
C GLU A 147 21.37 -11.74 1.77
N ASN A 148 20.43 -10.92 1.28
CA ASN A 148 20.71 -9.58 0.75
C ASN A 148 19.60 -8.62 1.10
N LEU A 149 19.97 -7.37 1.30
CA LEU A 149 19.05 -6.29 1.63
C LEU A 149 19.46 -5.03 0.84
N GLU A 150 18.55 -4.51 0.04
CA GLU A 150 18.78 -3.31 -0.77
C GLU A 150 17.85 -2.19 -0.37
N LEU A 151 18.40 -1.02 -0.11
CA LEU A 151 17.65 0.21 0.18
C LEU A 151 17.65 1.11 -1.04
N LEU A 152 16.48 1.42 -1.55
CA LEU A 152 16.26 2.34 -2.67
C LEU A 152 15.54 3.59 -2.17
N GLU A 153 16.05 4.77 -2.54
CA GLU A 153 15.33 6.04 -2.37
C GLU A 153 14.52 6.31 -3.65
N ILE A 154 13.22 6.60 -3.51
CA ILE A 154 12.40 7.03 -4.65
C ILE A 154 12.71 8.49 -4.95
N VAL A 155 13.39 8.72 -6.06
CA VAL A 155 13.82 10.06 -6.47
C VAL A 155 12.65 10.90 -6.99
N LEU A 156 11.79 10.30 -7.81
CA LEU A 156 10.59 10.95 -8.35
C LEU A 156 9.41 9.97 -8.36
N PRO A 157 8.43 10.15 -7.47
CA PRO A 157 7.19 9.40 -7.53
C PRO A 157 6.32 9.95 -8.67
N PHE A 158 6.30 9.27 -9.80
CA PHE A 158 5.51 9.69 -10.95
C PHE A 158 4.01 9.46 -10.74
N ARG A 159 3.64 8.23 -10.34
CA ARG A 159 2.25 7.85 -10.12
C ARG A 159 2.13 6.93 -8.90
N MET A 160 1.17 7.24 -8.02
CA MET A 160 0.85 6.41 -6.86
C MET A 160 -0.67 6.27 -6.73
N HIS A 161 -1.15 5.06 -6.50
CA HIS A 161 -2.58 4.77 -6.36
C HIS A 161 -3.45 5.34 -7.51
N GLY A 162 -2.93 5.40 -8.73
CA GLY A 162 -3.61 5.96 -9.90
C GLY A 162 -3.50 7.48 -10.06
N PHE A 163 -3.00 8.21 -9.06
CA PHE A 163 -2.82 9.67 -9.09
C PHE A 163 -1.43 10.06 -9.58
N VAL A 164 -1.35 11.10 -10.42
CA VAL A 164 -0.08 11.71 -10.83
C VAL A 164 0.43 12.58 -9.68
N MET A 165 1.69 12.37 -9.27
CA MET A 165 2.29 13.00 -8.09
C MET A 165 3.14 14.21 -8.42
N ALA A 166 3.79 14.23 -9.58
CA ALA A 166 4.67 15.30 -9.99
C ALA A 166 4.06 16.13 -11.13
N PRO A 167 4.36 17.42 -11.24
CA PRO A 167 3.98 18.26 -12.39
C PRO A 167 4.58 17.72 -13.70
N ASP A 168 3.89 17.93 -14.82
CA ASP A 168 4.32 17.45 -16.14
C ASP A 168 5.73 17.92 -16.51
N GLU A 169 6.09 19.15 -16.19
CA GLU A 169 7.42 19.71 -16.47
C GLU A 169 8.53 19.01 -15.66
N GLU A 170 8.28 18.69 -14.40
CA GLU A 170 9.22 17.96 -13.56
C GLU A 170 9.43 16.53 -14.12
N ILE A 171 8.36 15.85 -14.53
CA ILE A 171 8.41 14.55 -15.15
C ILE A 171 9.22 14.60 -16.44
N LYS A 172 8.95 15.57 -17.34
CA LYS A 172 9.68 15.73 -18.59
C LYS A 172 11.16 16.00 -18.36
N ASN A 173 11.49 16.87 -17.39
CA ASN A 173 12.88 17.20 -17.09
C ASN A 173 13.62 15.99 -16.53
N PHE A 174 13.00 15.24 -15.61
CA PHE A 174 13.59 14.01 -15.08
C PHE A 174 13.81 12.96 -16.18
N THR A 175 12.84 12.78 -17.07
CA THR A 175 12.94 11.81 -18.18
C THR A 175 14.07 12.15 -19.17
N LYS A 176 14.46 13.43 -19.31
CA LYS A 176 15.57 13.83 -20.21
C LYS A 176 16.95 13.45 -19.66
N ILE A 177 17.07 13.18 -18.35
CA ILE A 177 18.35 12.86 -17.71
C ILE A 177 18.52 11.36 -17.42
N LEU A 178 17.49 10.55 -17.71
CA LEU A 178 17.57 9.09 -17.70
C LEU A 178 18.13 8.57 -19.02
#